data_841a77a9edc91ac40a1231604836397d
#
_entry.id   841a77a9edc91ac40a1231604836397d
#
_cell.length_a   1.000
_cell.length_b   1.000
_cell.length_c   1.000
_cell.angle_alpha   90.00
_cell.angle_beta   90.00
_cell.angle_gamma   90.00
#
_symmetry.space_group_name_H-M   'P 1'
#
loop_
_entity.id
_entity.type
_entity.pdbx_description
1 polymer ?
#
loop_
_entity_poly.entity_id
_entity_poly.type
_entity_poly.pdbx_seq_one_letter_code
_entity_poly.pdbx_strand_id
1 'polypeptide(L)'
;MPRRSFLSTLPFFITPGLMAETLTLTPKQTEGPFYPDKMPLDTDNDLIIINDALTPAVGTVAYLSGQVMDIKGNPIRNALVEIWQVDNNGIYLHSRGGRREKLDSNFQGYGKFLT
;
A
#
# COMPACT_ATOMS: atom_id res chain seq x y z
N MET A 1 -7.71 -8.30 -7.48
CA MET A 1 -8.36 -8.39 -7.47
C MET A 1 -8.90 -8.60 -7.73
N PRO A 2 -8.96 -8.29 -7.99
CA PRO A 2 -9.65 -8.31 -8.26
C PRO A 2 -10.34 -8.26 -8.02
N ARG A 3 -10.29 -7.85 -7.76
CA ARG A 3 -11.02 -7.57 -7.69
C ARG A 3 -11.72 -7.43 -8.03
N ARG A 4 -11.89 -7.11 -8.38
CA ARG A 4 -12.85 -6.85 -8.87
C ARG A 4 -13.38 -7.28 -9.58
N SER A 5 -13.45 -7.68 -9.87
CA SER A 5 -14.37 -7.95 -10.28
C SER A 5 -15.11 -8.71 -10.17
N PHE A 6 -15.32 -8.99 -9.78
CA PHE A 6 -16.13 -9.58 -9.82
C PHE A 6 -17.15 -9.37 -9.85
N LEU A 7 -17.43 -9.22 -10.01
CA LEU A 7 -18.56 -8.98 -10.10
C LEU A 7 -19.29 -8.78 -11.06
N SER A 8 -19.23 -8.92 -11.65
CA SER A 8 -19.70 -8.53 -12.64
C SER A 8 -21.04 -8.80 -12.97
N THR A 9 -21.41 -8.61 -13.84
CA THR A 9 -22.57 -8.73 -14.49
C THR A 9 -23.47 -9.77 -14.07
N LEU A 10 -23.09 -10.63 -13.26
CA LEU A 10 -23.97 -11.63 -12.81
C LEU A 10 -24.99 -11.04 -11.91
N PRO A 11 -26.24 -11.19 -12.18
CA PRO A 11 -27.28 -10.66 -11.34
C PRO A 11 -27.53 -11.60 -10.18
N PHE A 12 -26.53 -12.05 -9.53
CA PHE A 12 -26.75 -12.80 -8.33
C PHE A 12 -26.74 -11.86 -7.14
N PHE A 13 -27.46 -12.23 -6.12
CA PHE A 13 -27.60 -11.40 -4.95
C PHE A 13 -26.87 -12.07 -3.78
N ILE A 14 -25.93 -11.35 -3.25
CA ILE A 14 -25.23 -11.77 -2.04
C ILE A 14 -25.75 -10.91 -0.92
N THR A 15 -26.38 -11.52 0.05
CA THR A 15 -26.86 -10.79 1.22
C THR A 15 -25.67 -10.38 2.07
N PRO A 16 -25.77 -9.29 2.84
CA PRO A 16 -24.68 -8.91 3.74
C PRO A 16 -24.26 -10.01 4.71
N GLY A 17 -25.19 -10.78 5.21
CA GLY A 17 -24.87 -11.89 6.09
C GLY A 17 -24.08 -12.98 5.40
N LEU A 18 -24.46 -13.32 4.18
CA LEU A 18 -23.75 -14.34 3.43
C LEU A 18 -22.34 -13.85 3.08
N MET A 19 -22.20 -12.58 2.72
CA MET A 19 -20.90 -12.00 2.43
C MET A 19 -20.00 -12.08 3.67
N ALA A 20 -20.53 -11.74 4.82
CA ALA A 20 -19.75 -11.77 6.05
C ALA A 20 -19.30 -13.19 6.40
N GLU A 21 -20.12 -14.19 6.12
CA GLU A 21 -19.78 -15.59 6.39
C GLU A 21 -18.62 -16.07 5.52
N THR A 22 -18.40 -15.47 4.36
CA THR A 22 -17.33 -15.88 3.45
C THR A 22 -16.03 -15.13 3.69
N LEU A 23 -16.04 -14.10 4.52
CA LEU A 23 -14.83 -13.33 4.80
C LEU A 23 -13.90 -14.09 5.72
N THR A 24 -12.63 -13.96 5.43
CA THR A 24 -11.58 -14.57 6.22
C THR A 24 -10.65 -13.47 6.69
N LEU A 25 -10.24 -13.53 7.94
CA LEU A 25 -9.29 -12.57 8.48
C LEU A 25 -7.96 -12.71 7.74
N THR A 26 -7.42 -11.59 7.29
CA THR A 26 -6.10 -11.58 6.66
C THR A 26 -5.07 -12.12 7.65
N PRO A 27 -4.29 -13.14 7.26
CA PRO A 27 -3.34 -13.72 8.19
C PRO A 27 -2.22 -12.76 8.56
N LYS A 28 -1.77 -12.86 9.79
CA LYS A 28 -0.64 -12.08 10.26
C LYS A 28 0.63 -12.63 9.63
N GLN A 29 1.50 -11.74 9.17
CA GLN A 29 2.77 -12.10 8.58
C GLN A 29 3.87 -11.20 9.12
N THR A 30 5.11 -11.57 8.85
CA THR A 30 6.24 -10.75 9.29
C THR A 30 6.36 -9.52 8.42
N GLU A 31 6.86 -8.45 9.01
CA GLU A 31 7.13 -7.20 8.32
C GLU A 31 8.21 -7.36 7.25
N GLY A 32 9.14 -8.30 7.45
CA GLY A 32 10.28 -8.49 6.57
C GLY A 32 11.40 -7.50 6.90
N PRO A 33 12.51 -7.58 6.16
CA PRO A 33 13.69 -6.79 6.49
C PRO A 33 13.76 -5.40 5.84
N PHE A 34 12.76 -5.00 5.07
CA PHE A 34 12.85 -3.80 4.26
C PHE A 34 11.97 -2.63 4.72
N TYR A 35 11.33 -2.78 5.87
CA TYR A 35 10.66 -1.64 6.48
C TYR A 35 11.73 -0.59 6.77
N PRO A 36 11.52 0.70 6.41
CA PRO A 36 12.56 1.70 6.57
C PRO A 36 13.06 1.80 8.01
N ASP A 37 14.37 1.79 8.18
CA ASP A 37 14.98 2.00 9.49
C ASP A 37 15.06 3.47 9.83
N LYS A 38 14.92 4.36 8.84
CA LYS A 38 14.80 5.79 9.01
C LYS A 38 13.67 6.27 8.14
N MET A 39 12.70 6.94 8.70
CA MET A 39 11.58 7.45 7.92
C MET A 39 12.02 8.53 6.96
N PRO A 40 11.42 8.60 5.76
CA PRO A 40 11.69 9.69 4.84
C PRO A 40 11.17 11.00 5.39
N LEU A 41 11.57 12.10 4.74
CA LEU A 41 11.16 13.44 5.15
C LEU A 41 9.65 13.62 5.06
N ASP A 42 9.02 12.97 4.10
CA ASP A 42 7.58 13.00 3.91
C ASP A 42 7.05 11.58 4.04
N THR A 43 5.93 11.41 4.70
CA THR A 43 5.35 10.10 4.95
C THR A 43 3.89 10.02 4.53
N ASP A 44 3.44 10.91 3.64
CA ASP A 44 2.08 10.88 3.13
C ASP A 44 1.89 9.69 2.18
N ASN A 45 0.71 9.57 1.62
CA ASN A 45 0.37 8.46 0.74
C ASN A 45 0.73 8.69 -0.73
N ASP A 46 1.52 9.72 -1.02
CA ASP A 46 2.04 9.97 -2.37
C ASP A 46 3.54 9.68 -2.36
N LEU A 47 3.93 8.55 -2.94
CA LEU A 47 5.32 8.15 -2.96
C LEU A 47 6.10 8.74 -4.13
N ILE A 48 5.43 9.40 -5.06
CA ILE A 48 6.02 9.89 -6.30
C ILE A 48 6.64 11.25 -6.12
N ILE A 49 6.07 12.07 -5.24
CA ILE A 49 6.53 13.42 -5.00
C ILE A 49 6.78 13.58 -3.50
N ILE A 50 8.01 13.92 -3.14
CA ILE A 50 8.38 14.16 -1.74
C ILE A 50 8.11 15.63 -1.43
N ASN A 51 7.26 15.87 -0.45
CA ASN A 51 6.78 17.21 -0.10
C ASN A 51 6.23 17.89 -1.36
N ASP A 52 6.70 19.08 -1.68
CA ASP A 52 6.26 19.80 -2.88
C ASP A 52 7.37 19.84 -3.94
N ALA A 53 8.21 18.82 -3.98
CA ALA A 53 9.31 18.79 -4.94
C ALA A 53 8.80 18.87 -6.37
N LEU A 54 9.52 19.58 -7.21
CA LEU A 54 9.15 19.74 -8.61
C LEU A 54 9.49 18.53 -9.46
N THR A 55 10.44 17.72 -9.01
CA THR A 55 10.90 16.55 -9.75
C THR A 55 10.27 15.30 -9.15
N PRO A 56 9.41 14.61 -9.90
CA PRO A 56 8.81 13.38 -9.41
C PRO A 56 9.79 12.21 -9.53
N ALA A 57 9.45 11.11 -8.84
CA ALA A 57 10.16 9.86 -9.00
C ALA A 57 9.99 9.33 -10.42
N VAL A 58 10.93 8.49 -10.83
CA VAL A 58 10.91 7.84 -12.14
C VAL A 58 10.22 6.49 -12.02
N GLY A 59 9.40 6.16 -13.01
CA GLY A 59 8.74 4.85 -13.06
C GLY A 59 7.33 4.94 -13.61
N THR A 60 6.62 3.85 -13.55
CA THR A 60 5.23 3.79 -13.96
C THR A 60 4.34 4.09 -12.77
N VAL A 61 3.45 5.06 -12.93
CA VAL A 61 2.54 5.45 -11.85
C VAL A 61 1.47 4.37 -11.68
N ALA A 62 1.26 3.97 -10.44
CA ALA A 62 0.20 3.05 -10.07
C ALA A 62 -0.61 3.65 -8.93
N TYR A 63 -1.89 3.38 -8.94
CA TYR A 63 -2.80 3.82 -7.89
C TYR A 63 -3.27 2.59 -7.13
N LEU A 64 -3.03 2.58 -5.84
CA LEU A 64 -3.48 1.49 -4.97
C LEU A 64 -4.66 1.98 -4.15
N SER A 65 -5.74 1.24 -4.18
CA SER A 65 -6.91 1.53 -3.36
C SER A 65 -7.43 0.25 -2.76
N GLY A 66 -8.14 0.39 -1.65
CA GLY A 66 -8.69 -0.77 -0.97
C GLY A 66 -9.52 -0.35 0.22
N GLN A 67 -9.95 -1.32 0.97
CA GLN A 67 -10.76 -1.10 2.15
C GLN A 67 -10.32 -2.05 3.25
N VAL A 68 -10.17 -1.52 4.45
CA VAL A 68 -9.90 -2.34 5.62
C VAL A 68 -11.23 -2.63 6.30
N MET A 69 -11.52 -3.90 6.51
CA MET A 69 -12.80 -4.33 7.07
C MET A 69 -12.58 -5.30 8.22
N ASP A 70 -13.55 -5.35 9.12
CA ASP A 70 -13.55 -6.40 10.12
C ASP A 70 -14.09 -7.71 9.50
N ILE A 71 -14.10 -8.78 10.30
CA ILE A 71 -14.51 -10.09 9.80
C ILE A 71 -15.98 -10.12 9.39
N LYS A 72 -16.76 -9.15 9.83
CA LYS A 72 -18.18 -9.04 9.47
C LYS A 72 -18.42 -8.18 8.23
N GLY A 73 -17.35 -7.64 7.65
CA GLY A 73 -17.46 -6.81 6.46
C GLY A 73 -17.70 -5.34 6.74
N ASN A 74 -17.57 -4.91 7.98
CA ASN A 74 -17.73 -3.51 8.32
C ASN A 74 -16.43 -2.75 8.12
N PRO A 75 -16.45 -1.58 7.47
CA PRO A 75 -15.24 -0.78 7.33
C PRO A 75 -14.67 -0.37 8.68
N ILE A 76 -13.35 -0.38 8.78
CA ILE A 76 -12.65 0.05 9.99
C ILE A 76 -12.10 1.45 9.76
N ARG A 77 -12.47 2.37 10.63
CA ARG A 77 -11.95 3.74 10.60
C ARG A 77 -10.71 3.86 11.45
N ASN A 78 -9.86 4.80 11.05
CA ASN A 78 -8.63 5.12 11.78
C ASN A 78 -7.65 3.96 11.88
N ALA A 79 -7.73 3.03 10.95
CA ALA A 79 -6.69 2.02 10.80
C ALA A 79 -5.52 2.65 10.07
N LEU A 80 -4.33 2.47 10.59
CA LEU A 80 -3.12 2.97 9.95
C LEU A 80 -2.69 1.95 8.89
N VAL A 81 -2.66 2.39 7.64
CA VAL A 81 -2.14 1.59 6.54
C VAL A 81 -0.79 2.14 6.16
N GLU A 82 0.20 1.27 6.15
CA GLU A 82 1.56 1.62 5.76
C GLU A 82 1.94 0.83 4.53
N ILE A 83 2.65 1.46 3.60
CA ILE A 83 3.23 0.75 2.46
C ILE A 83 4.70 1.13 2.34
N TRP A 84 5.51 0.18 1.93
CA TRP A 84 6.90 0.44 1.60
C TRP A 84 7.25 -0.39 0.38
N GLN A 85 8.06 0.18 -0.48
CA GLN A 85 8.27 -0.38 -1.81
C GLN A 85 9.63 0.05 -2.35
N VAL A 86 10.22 -0.78 -3.20
CA VAL A 86 11.41 -0.42 -3.97
C VAL A 86 11.08 0.67 -4.97
N ASP A 87 12.09 1.44 -5.35
CA ASP A 87 11.98 2.38 -6.45
C ASP A 87 12.05 1.65 -7.80
N ASN A 88 12.05 2.41 -8.90
CA ASN A 88 12.09 1.84 -10.24
C ASN A 88 13.39 1.09 -10.53
N ASN A 89 14.41 1.30 -9.71
CA ASN A 89 15.69 0.59 -9.83
C ASN A 89 15.76 -0.64 -8.94
N GLY A 90 14.68 -0.96 -8.24
CA GLY A 90 14.63 -2.10 -7.34
C GLY A 90 15.32 -1.87 -6.01
N ILE A 91 15.44 -0.63 -5.57
CA ILE A 91 16.19 -0.28 -4.37
C ILE A 91 15.24 0.19 -3.27
N TYR A 92 15.37 -0.40 -2.09
CA TYR A 92 14.59 -0.01 -0.92
C TYR A 92 15.19 1.19 -0.20
N LEU A 93 14.33 1.98 0.40
CA LEU A 93 14.75 3.05 1.30
C LEU A 93 15.15 2.43 2.64
N HIS A 94 16.34 1.90 2.71
CA HIS A 94 16.86 1.25 3.91
C HIS A 94 18.38 1.43 3.96
N SER A 95 18.91 1.73 5.13
CA SER A 95 20.35 2.00 5.27
C SER A 95 21.22 0.83 4.86
N ARG A 96 20.69 -0.39 4.92
CA ARG A 96 21.40 -1.61 4.50
C ARG A 96 21.02 -2.07 3.11
N GLY A 97 20.28 -1.24 2.36
CA GLY A 97 19.92 -1.56 1.00
C GLY A 97 21.15 -1.60 0.10
N GLY A 98 21.17 -2.52 -0.87
CA GLY A 98 22.27 -2.56 -1.83
C GLY A 98 22.16 -1.48 -2.88
N ARG A 99 23.28 -1.14 -3.52
CA ARG A 99 23.32 -0.20 -4.64
C ARG A 99 22.69 1.15 -4.34
N ARG A 100 22.94 1.67 -3.16
CA ARG A 100 22.33 2.94 -2.74
C ARG A 100 22.69 4.11 -3.65
N GLU A 101 23.78 4.02 -4.39
CA GLU A 101 24.16 5.04 -5.36
C GLU A 101 23.14 5.16 -6.51
N LYS A 102 22.29 4.15 -6.69
CA LYS A 102 21.26 4.16 -7.72
C LYS A 102 19.86 4.43 -7.17
N LEU A 103 19.78 4.73 -5.88
CA LEU A 103 18.51 5.04 -5.24
C LEU A 103 17.91 6.30 -5.87
N ASP A 104 16.65 6.24 -6.24
CA ASP A 104 15.94 7.42 -6.72
C ASP A 104 15.59 8.30 -5.52
N SER A 105 16.30 9.39 -5.37
CA SER A 105 16.09 10.30 -4.23
C SER A 105 14.77 11.06 -4.29
N ASN A 106 14.07 10.98 -5.41
CA ASN A 106 12.75 11.58 -5.55
C ASN A 106 11.61 10.61 -5.26
N PHE A 107 11.93 9.36 -4.96
CA PHE A 107 10.93 8.37 -4.59
C PHE A 107 10.88 8.25 -3.08
N GLN A 108 9.68 8.40 -2.52
CA GLN A 108 9.52 8.42 -1.07
C GLN A 108 9.77 7.07 -0.41
N GLY A 109 9.43 5.97 -1.09
CA GLY A 109 9.74 4.62 -0.63
C GLY A 109 8.88 4.10 0.50
N TYR A 110 8.16 4.96 1.17
CA TYR A 110 7.29 4.63 2.28
C TYR A 110 6.14 5.64 2.33
N GLY A 111 4.97 5.18 2.67
CA GLY A 111 3.85 6.07 2.87
C GLY A 111 2.85 5.48 3.85
N LYS A 112 2.02 6.31 4.42
CA LYS A 112 0.98 5.88 5.35
C LYS A 112 -0.30 6.66 5.13
N PHE A 113 -1.38 6.05 5.55
CA PHE A 113 -2.69 6.62 5.39
C PHE A 113 -3.61 6.09 6.50
N LEU A 114 -4.42 6.97 7.04
CA LEU A 114 -5.47 6.57 7.99
C LEU A 114 -6.78 6.36 7.25
N THR A 115 -7.38 5.24 7.47
CA THR A 115 -8.69 4.95 6.88
C THR A 115 -9.80 5.79 7.51
#